data_40a271181c2a7c8a4c362e8337aaf813
#
_entry.id   40a271181c2a7c8a4c362e8337aaf813
#
_cell.length_a   1.000
_cell.length_b   1.000
_cell.length_c   1.000
_cell.angle_alpha   90.00
_cell.angle_beta   90.00
_cell.angle_gamma   90.00
#
_symmetry.space_group_name_H-M   'P 1'
#
loop_
_entity.id
_entity.type
_entity.pdbx_description
1 polymer ?
#
loop_
_entity_poly.entity_id
_entity_poly.type
_entity_poly.pdbx_seq_one_letter_code
_entity_poly.pdbx_strand_id
1 'polypeptide(L)'
;LAFRQMFGAEGYEVVAINDLTKPSMLADLLKYDTAQGGYCGKIGENLHTVSADDEANTITVDGKTLQIYAEKDAKDCPWGKLGVDVVLECTGFYTSKAKSQAHLDAGAKKVVISAPAGNDLKTIVYSVNEKTLTADDTIISAASCTTNCLAPMANALNKYASIQSGIMSTIHAYTGDQMILDGPHRKGDLRRARAGAANIVPNSTGAAKAIGLVIP
;
A
#
# COMPACT_ATOMS: atom_id res chain seq x y z
N LEU A 1 -3.33 0.24 -7.28
CA LEU A 1 -2.71 1.53 -7.62
C LEU A 1 -1.20 1.43 -7.72
N ALA A 2 -0.50 0.82 -6.75
CA ALA A 2 0.95 0.63 -6.82
C ALA A 2 1.35 -0.09 -8.12
N PHE A 3 0.67 -1.17 -8.47
CA PHE A 3 0.91 -1.88 -9.72
C PHE A 3 0.88 -0.96 -10.95
N ARG A 4 -0.13 -0.07 -11.05
CA ARG A 4 -0.25 0.88 -12.17
C ARG A 4 0.93 1.84 -12.29
N GLN A 5 1.57 2.16 -11.18
CA GLN A 5 2.76 3.04 -11.17
C GLN A 5 4.05 2.27 -11.44
N MET A 6 4.08 1.00 -11.07
CA MET A 6 5.27 0.16 -11.17
C MET A 6 5.39 -0.53 -12.54
N PHE A 7 4.26 -0.92 -13.14
CA PHE A 7 4.27 -1.67 -14.38
C PHE A 7 4.83 -0.83 -15.52
N GLY A 8 5.89 -1.31 -16.15
CA GLY A 8 6.60 -0.62 -17.22
C GLY A 8 7.49 0.55 -16.79
N ALA A 9 7.61 0.83 -15.48
CA ALA A 9 8.53 1.86 -15.01
C ALA A 9 9.99 1.38 -15.06
N GLU A 10 10.91 2.33 -15.25
CA GLU A 10 12.34 2.06 -15.35
C GLU A 10 12.93 1.72 -13.99
N GLY A 11 13.88 0.79 -13.96
CA GLY A 11 14.67 0.44 -12.78
C GLY A 11 14.13 -0.70 -11.93
N TYR A 12 12.92 -1.20 -12.21
CA TYR A 12 12.36 -2.39 -11.55
C TYR A 12 11.33 -3.12 -12.42
N GLU A 13 11.09 -4.36 -12.08
CA GLU A 13 10.15 -5.22 -12.77
C GLU A 13 9.21 -5.90 -11.77
N VAL A 14 7.91 -5.88 -12.06
CA VAL A 14 6.94 -6.69 -11.32
C VAL A 14 7.04 -8.12 -11.86
N VAL A 15 7.43 -9.07 -11.02
CA VAL A 15 7.65 -10.47 -11.42
C VAL A 15 6.54 -11.41 -10.98
N ALA A 16 5.83 -11.07 -9.89
CA ALA A 16 4.73 -11.89 -9.37
C ALA A 16 3.80 -11.06 -8.47
N ILE A 17 2.61 -11.60 -8.28
CA ILE A 17 1.61 -11.07 -7.34
C ILE A 17 1.15 -12.23 -6.46
N ASN A 18 0.99 -12.00 -5.17
CA ASN A 18 0.31 -12.92 -4.27
C ASN A 18 -0.99 -12.27 -3.78
N ASP A 19 -2.12 -12.88 -4.10
CA ASP A 19 -3.45 -12.46 -3.65
C ASP A 19 -4.38 -13.67 -3.57
N LEU A 20 -5.26 -13.71 -2.57
CA LEU A 20 -6.21 -14.81 -2.38
C LEU A 20 -7.44 -14.71 -3.31
N THR A 21 -7.52 -13.64 -4.09
CA THR A 21 -8.61 -13.39 -5.03
C THR A 21 -8.27 -13.99 -6.39
N LYS A 22 -9.28 -14.44 -7.12
CA LYS A 22 -9.11 -14.99 -8.47
C LYS A 22 -8.53 -13.96 -9.45
N PRO A 23 -7.67 -14.38 -10.39
CA PRO A 23 -7.09 -13.49 -11.39
C PRO A 23 -8.11 -12.66 -12.18
N SER A 24 -9.25 -13.23 -12.53
CA SER A 24 -10.33 -12.52 -13.25
C SER A 24 -10.86 -11.32 -12.46
N MET A 25 -11.05 -11.46 -11.14
CA MET A 25 -11.49 -10.38 -10.27
C MET A 25 -10.38 -9.31 -10.12
N LEU A 26 -9.14 -9.72 -9.96
CA LEU A 26 -7.99 -8.79 -9.88
C LEU A 26 -7.83 -8.00 -11.17
N ALA A 27 -8.02 -8.65 -12.32
CA ALA A 27 -8.00 -8.01 -13.61
C ALA A 27 -9.13 -6.97 -13.76
N ASP A 28 -10.33 -7.28 -13.27
CA ASP A 28 -11.44 -6.35 -13.27
C ASP A 28 -11.16 -5.13 -12.39
N LEU A 29 -10.67 -5.34 -11.17
CA LEU A 29 -10.24 -4.26 -10.26
C LEU A 29 -9.09 -3.42 -10.82
N LEU A 30 -8.20 -4.02 -11.61
CA LEU A 30 -7.15 -3.29 -12.31
C LEU A 30 -7.71 -2.43 -13.44
N LYS A 31 -8.65 -2.97 -14.23
CA LYS A 31 -9.30 -2.26 -15.34
C LYS A 31 -10.09 -1.05 -14.87
N TYR A 32 -10.88 -1.24 -13.82
CA TYR A 32 -11.89 -0.28 -13.39
C TYR A 32 -11.60 0.23 -11.99
N ASP A 33 -11.40 1.53 -11.86
CA ASP A 33 -11.24 2.20 -10.57
C ASP A 33 -12.09 3.48 -10.61
N THR A 34 -13.09 3.54 -9.76
CA THR A 34 -14.04 4.67 -9.72
C THR A 34 -13.35 5.96 -9.27
N ALA A 35 -12.41 5.89 -8.35
CA ALA A 35 -11.76 7.06 -7.78
C ALA A 35 -10.58 7.55 -8.64
N GLN A 36 -9.79 6.62 -9.20
CA GLN A 36 -8.56 6.94 -9.92
C GLN A 36 -8.74 6.84 -11.46
N GLY A 37 -9.90 6.42 -11.90
CA GLY A 37 -10.20 6.23 -13.33
C GLY A 37 -9.73 4.87 -13.87
N GLY A 38 -10.24 4.51 -15.05
CA GLY A 38 -9.93 3.25 -15.71
C GLY A 38 -8.44 3.12 -16.09
N TYR A 39 -7.90 1.92 -15.95
CA TYR A 39 -6.58 1.57 -16.45
C TYR A 39 -6.65 1.15 -17.91
N CYS A 40 -7.78 0.55 -18.30
CA CYS A 40 -8.11 0.16 -19.67
C CYS A 40 -9.25 1.02 -20.21
N GLY A 41 -9.13 1.47 -21.44
CA GLY A 41 -10.28 1.98 -22.19
C GLY A 41 -10.75 3.36 -21.83
N LYS A 42 -9.93 4.27 -21.36
CA LYS A 42 -10.26 5.68 -21.49
C LYS A 42 -9.82 6.17 -22.87
N ILE A 43 -10.78 6.68 -23.59
CA ILE A 43 -10.58 7.29 -24.90
C ILE A 43 -9.47 8.34 -24.79
N GLY A 44 -8.39 8.12 -25.49
CA GLY A 44 -7.45 9.18 -25.80
C GLY A 44 -5.98 8.89 -25.57
N GLU A 45 -5.54 8.26 -24.50
CA GLU A 45 -4.10 8.07 -24.26
C GLU A 45 -3.82 6.87 -23.35
N ASN A 46 -2.90 6.02 -23.78
CA ASN A 46 -2.36 4.87 -23.05
C ASN A 46 -3.40 3.83 -22.58
N LEU A 47 -4.03 3.19 -23.56
CA LEU A 47 -4.92 2.05 -23.32
C LEU A 47 -4.11 0.82 -22.95
N HIS A 48 -4.02 0.48 -21.67
CA HIS A 48 -3.49 -0.81 -21.27
C HIS A 48 -4.48 -1.93 -21.59
N THR A 49 -3.98 -3.03 -22.10
CA THR A 49 -4.75 -4.26 -22.27
C THR A 49 -4.58 -5.12 -21.04
N VAL A 50 -5.67 -5.62 -20.48
CA VAL A 50 -5.63 -6.53 -19.34
C VAL A 50 -6.52 -7.73 -19.61
N SER A 51 -6.00 -8.93 -19.44
CA SER A 51 -6.74 -10.18 -19.45
C SER A 51 -6.30 -11.05 -18.27
N ALA A 52 -7.08 -12.08 -17.98
CA ALA A 52 -6.77 -13.04 -16.93
C ALA A 52 -7.12 -14.44 -17.37
N ASP A 53 -6.44 -15.42 -16.80
CA ASP A 53 -6.73 -16.83 -16.92
C ASP A 53 -6.78 -17.41 -15.50
N ASP A 54 -7.98 -17.82 -15.08
CA ASP A 54 -8.23 -18.37 -13.74
C ASP A 54 -7.69 -19.81 -13.59
N GLU A 55 -7.57 -20.56 -14.68
CA GLU A 55 -7.03 -21.93 -14.65
C GLU A 55 -5.50 -21.89 -14.54
N ALA A 56 -4.87 -21.04 -15.33
CA ALA A 56 -3.42 -20.82 -15.28
C ALA A 56 -2.96 -19.95 -14.11
N ASN A 57 -3.89 -19.33 -13.37
CA ASN A 57 -3.62 -18.35 -12.32
C ASN A 57 -2.72 -17.19 -12.80
N THR A 58 -3.10 -16.56 -13.92
CA THR A 58 -2.30 -15.48 -14.50
C THR A 58 -3.12 -14.23 -14.80
N ILE A 59 -2.43 -13.09 -14.81
CA ILE A 59 -2.90 -11.83 -15.38
C ILE A 59 -1.91 -11.43 -16.47
N THR A 60 -2.43 -11.04 -17.63
CA THR A 60 -1.62 -10.51 -18.74
C THR A 60 -1.94 -9.03 -18.91
N VAL A 61 -0.92 -8.20 -18.87
CA VAL A 61 -1.00 -6.75 -19.08
C VAL A 61 -0.07 -6.38 -20.21
N ASP A 62 -0.60 -5.77 -21.27
CA ASP A 62 0.15 -5.36 -22.49
C ASP A 62 1.03 -6.47 -23.06
N GLY A 63 0.49 -7.69 -23.06
CA GLY A 63 1.19 -8.88 -23.55
C GLY A 63 2.19 -9.50 -22.55
N LYS A 64 2.46 -8.87 -21.41
CA LYS A 64 3.30 -9.44 -20.36
C LYS A 64 2.44 -10.22 -19.36
N THR A 65 2.69 -11.51 -19.24
CA THR A 65 1.98 -12.40 -18.33
C THR A 65 2.68 -12.46 -16.98
N LEU A 66 1.90 -12.29 -15.92
CA LEU A 66 2.33 -12.35 -14.53
C LEU A 66 1.63 -13.50 -13.82
N GLN A 67 2.39 -14.30 -13.07
CA GLN A 67 1.84 -15.37 -12.25
C GLN A 67 1.20 -14.79 -10.99
N ILE A 68 -0.01 -15.23 -10.68
CA ILE A 68 -0.70 -14.96 -9.44
C ILE A 68 -0.53 -16.17 -8.52
N TYR A 69 -0.01 -15.95 -7.34
CA TYR A 69 0.04 -16.93 -6.26
C TYR A 69 -1.09 -16.66 -5.28
N ALA A 70 -1.54 -17.68 -4.56
CA ALA A 70 -2.64 -17.58 -3.62
C ALA A 70 -2.25 -18.15 -2.24
N GLU A 71 -1.03 -17.85 -1.81
CA GLU A 71 -0.49 -18.31 -0.54
C GLU A 71 -1.05 -17.49 0.61
N LYS A 72 -1.65 -18.16 1.61
CA LYS A 72 -2.21 -17.53 2.80
C LYS A 72 -1.14 -17.07 3.78
N ASP A 73 -0.06 -17.84 3.88
CA ASP A 73 1.09 -17.50 4.71
C ASP A 73 2.22 -16.97 3.82
N ALA A 74 2.71 -15.80 4.16
CA ALA A 74 3.76 -15.15 3.38
C ALA A 74 5.04 -15.97 3.27
N LYS A 75 5.32 -16.85 4.26
CA LYS A 75 6.49 -17.74 4.24
C LYS A 75 6.43 -18.80 3.15
N ASP A 76 5.23 -19.12 2.65
CA ASP A 76 5.02 -20.13 1.61
C ASP A 76 5.11 -19.52 0.19
N CYS A 77 5.21 -18.19 0.10
CA CYS A 77 5.40 -17.50 -1.17
C CYS A 77 6.75 -17.86 -1.81
N PRO A 78 6.84 -17.99 -3.13
CA PRO A 78 8.04 -18.47 -3.81
C PRO A 78 9.08 -17.37 -4.08
N TRP A 79 9.23 -16.39 -3.20
CA TRP A 79 10.06 -15.20 -3.44
C TRP A 79 11.52 -15.54 -3.74
N GLY A 80 12.09 -16.49 -3.00
CA GLY A 80 13.46 -16.93 -3.24
C GLY A 80 13.66 -17.62 -4.59
N LYS A 81 12.68 -18.45 -5.03
CA LYS A 81 12.72 -19.12 -6.34
C LYS A 81 12.63 -18.13 -7.50
N LEU A 82 11.90 -17.03 -7.30
CA LEU A 82 11.69 -16.00 -8.30
C LEU A 82 12.77 -14.91 -8.27
N GLY A 83 13.69 -14.96 -7.30
CA GLY A 83 14.74 -13.96 -7.15
C GLY A 83 14.20 -12.57 -6.78
N VAL A 84 13.13 -12.53 -5.98
CA VAL A 84 12.48 -11.27 -5.60
C VAL A 84 13.40 -10.43 -4.72
N ASP A 85 13.73 -9.24 -5.15
CA ASP A 85 14.52 -8.29 -4.37
C ASP A 85 13.65 -7.57 -3.33
N VAL A 86 12.46 -7.13 -3.71
CA VAL A 86 11.59 -6.32 -2.84
C VAL A 86 10.16 -6.85 -2.90
N VAL A 87 9.56 -7.07 -1.74
CA VAL A 87 8.12 -7.31 -1.59
C VAL A 87 7.45 -6.01 -1.17
N LEU A 88 6.43 -5.59 -1.91
CA LEU A 88 5.52 -4.54 -1.48
C LEU A 88 4.33 -5.20 -0.77
N GLU A 89 4.29 -5.08 0.56
CA GLU A 89 3.26 -5.65 1.42
C GLU A 89 2.05 -4.72 1.48
N CYS A 90 0.97 -5.11 0.82
CA CYS A 90 -0.26 -4.31 0.70
C CYS A 90 -1.49 -4.96 1.34
N THR A 91 -1.34 -6.11 2.02
CA THR A 91 -2.49 -6.87 2.55
C THR A 91 -3.09 -6.26 3.82
N GLY A 92 -2.31 -5.50 4.58
CA GLY A 92 -2.69 -4.98 5.89
C GLY A 92 -2.62 -6.01 7.02
N PHE A 93 -2.13 -7.23 6.77
CA PHE A 93 -1.94 -8.29 7.80
C PHE A 93 -0.53 -8.29 8.38
N TYR A 94 0.47 -8.07 7.56
CA TYR A 94 1.89 -8.10 7.94
C TYR A 94 2.40 -6.68 8.29
N THR A 95 1.71 -6.00 9.20
CA THR A 95 1.95 -4.60 9.56
C THR A 95 2.85 -4.44 10.79
N SER A 96 3.89 -5.27 10.91
CA SER A 96 4.95 -5.14 11.90
C SER A 96 6.22 -5.80 11.42
N LYS A 97 7.37 -5.43 11.96
CA LYS A 97 8.66 -6.04 11.63
C LYS A 97 8.63 -7.56 11.80
N ALA A 98 8.15 -8.01 12.96
CA ALA A 98 8.07 -9.45 13.29
C ALA A 98 7.20 -10.24 12.31
N LYS A 99 6.05 -9.69 11.91
CA LYS A 99 5.18 -10.37 10.94
C LYS A 99 5.79 -10.35 9.54
N SER A 100 6.32 -9.22 9.10
CA SER A 100 6.90 -9.07 7.76
C SER A 100 8.18 -9.89 7.57
N GLN A 101 8.79 -10.40 8.65
CA GLN A 101 9.90 -11.34 8.59
C GLN A 101 9.56 -12.57 7.73
N ALA A 102 8.29 -12.99 7.71
CA ALA A 102 7.83 -14.12 6.91
C ALA A 102 8.15 -13.97 5.41
N HIS A 103 8.14 -12.76 4.87
CA HIS A 103 8.53 -12.51 3.47
C HIS A 103 10.04 -12.67 3.25
N LEU A 104 10.86 -12.26 4.23
CA LEU A 104 12.31 -12.47 4.17
C LEU A 104 12.64 -13.96 4.29
N ASP A 105 11.93 -14.68 5.17
CA ASP A 105 12.08 -16.12 5.35
C ASP A 105 11.68 -16.88 4.07
N ALA A 106 10.75 -16.34 3.29
CA ALA A 106 10.37 -16.83 1.97
C ALA A 106 11.39 -16.50 0.86
N GLY A 107 12.44 -15.74 1.18
CA GLY A 107 13.57 -15.45 0.30
C GLY A 107 13.56 -14.08 -0.36
N ALA A 108 12.65 -13.18 -0.01
CA ALA A 108 12.75 -11.78 -0.43
C ALA A 108 13.93 -11.09 0.29
N LYS A 109 14.59 -10.13 -0.37
CA LYS A 109 15.70 -9.40 0.25
C LYS A 109 15.23 -8.23 1.10
N LYS A 110 14.13 -7.58 0.72
CA LYS A 110 13.56 -6.42 1.41
C LYS A 110 12.04 -6.45 1.40
N VAL A 111 11.42 -5.79 2.39
CA VAL A 111 9.97 -5.62 2.48
C VAL A 111 9.62 -4.15 2.70
N VAL A 112 8.71 -3.63 1.90
CA VAL A 112 8.11 -2.30 2.07
C VAL A 112 6.65 -2.49 2.48
N ILE A 113 6.31 -2.14 3.71
CA ILE A 113 4.96 -2.24 4.24
C ILE A 113 4.17 -0.98 3.88
N SER A 114 3.08 -1.11 3.13
CA SER A 114 2.24 0.01 2.69
C SER A 114 1.29 0.53 3.79
N ALA A 115 1.70 0.44 5.05
CA ALA A 115 0.92 0.83 6.22
C ALA A 115 1.84 1.21 7.38
N PRO A 116 1.34 1.90 8.43
CA PRO A 116 2.08 2.06 9.68
C PRO A 116 2.41 0.70 10.31
N ALA A 117 3.65 0.51 10.76
CA ALA A 117 4.14 -0.81 11.15
C ALA A 117 4.93 -0.84 12.49
N GLY A 118 4.64 0.07 13.38
CA GLY A 118 5.30 0.16 14.69
C GLY A 118 6.50 1.11 14.69
N ASN A 119 7.28 1.09 15.78
CA ASN A 119 8.41 2.00 16.00
C ASN A 119 9.76 1.26 15.98
N ASP A 120 9.76 -0.04 15.75
CA ASP A 120 10.93 -0.93 15.72
C ASP A 120 11.52 -1.08 14.31
N LEU A 121 11.03 -0.28 13.37
CA LEU A 121 11.50 -0.19 11.99
C LEU A 121 11.36 1.26 11.50
N LYS A 122 12.09 1.60 10.45
CA LYS A 122 12.01 2.95 9.88
C LYS A 122 10.68 3.19 9.18
N THR A 123 10.10 4.35 9.48
CA THR A 123 8.95 4.89 8.74
C THR A 123 9.46 5.91 7.74
N ILE A 124 9.17 5.70 6.47
CA ILE A 124 9.67 6.51 5.37
C ILE A 124 8.52 7.21 4.66
N VAL A 125 8.70 8.50 4.44
CA VAL A 125 7.87 9.31 3.54
C VAL A 125 8.79 9.88 2.46
N TYR A 126 8.49 9.56 1.22
CA TYR A 126 9.28 10.02 0.08
C TYR A 126 9.32 11.55 0.02
N SER A 127 10.46 12.11 -0.37
CA SER A 127 10.80 13.55 -0.37
C SER A 127 10.85 14.19 1.04
N VAL A 128 10.77 13.40 2.10
CA VAL A 128 10.92 13.89 3.48
C VAL A 128 12.16 13.29 4.14
N ASN A 129 12.21 11.96 4.24
CA ASN A 129 13.27 11.26 4.96
C ASN A 129 13.81 9.99 4.26
N GLU A 130 13.54 9.79 2.98
CA GLU A 130 14.05 8.62 2.22
C GLU A 130 15.58 8.51 2.25
N LYS A 131 16.27 9.63 2.40
CA LYS A 131 17.74 9.68 2.49
C LYS A 131 18.30 9.07 3.77
N THR A 132 17.44 8.77 4.75
CA THR A 132 17.84 8.08 5.99
C THR A 132 17.95 6.58 5.82
N LEU A 133 17.50 6.04 4.67
CA LEU A 133 17.61 4.61 4.36
C LEU A 133 19.07 4.19 4.21
N THR A 134 19.35 3.02 4.73
CA THR A 134 20.65 2.35 4.62
C THR A 134 20.48 0.95 4.01
N ALA A 135 21.58 0.33 3.63
CA ALA A 135 21.57 -1.03 3.10
C ALA A 135 21.02 -2.07 4.11
N ASP A 136 21.18 -1.80 5.41
CA ASP A 136 20.78 -2.69 6.50
C ASP A 136 19.27 -2.64 6.76
N ASP A 137 18.55 -1.66 6.21
CA ASP A 137 17.09 -1.56 6.36
C ASP A 137 16.41 -2.60 5.45
N THR A 138 16.09 -3.75 5.99
CA THR A 138 15.45 -4.85 5.26
C THR A 138 13.94 -4.80 5.29
N ILE A 139 13.35 -4.22 6.34
CA ILE A 139 11.89 -4.03 6.48
C ILE A 139 11.63 -2.58 6.85
N ILE A 140 10.82 -1.90 6.06
CA ILE A 140 10.46 -0.50 6.27
C ILE A 140 8.94 -0.30 6.16
N SER A 141 8.45 0.76 6.78
CA SER A 141 7.07 1.24 6.63
C SER A 141 7.03 2.42 5.67
N ALA A 142 6.12 2.41 4.72
CA ALA A 142 5.79 3.56 3.88
C ALA A 142 4.76 4.50 4.53
N ALA A 143 4.60 4.43 5.85
CA ALA A 143 3.68 5.23 6.65
C ALA A 143 2.18 5.02 6.31
N SER A 144 1.32 5.92 6.81
CA SER A 144 -0.10 5.95 6.47
C SER A 144 -0.39 6.95 5.35
N CYS A 145 -1.57 6.83 4.74
CA CYS A 145 -2.07 7.81 3.76
C CYS A 145 -2.08 9.23 4.34
N THR A 146 -2.55 9.40 5.58
CA THR A 146 -2.58 10.70 6.25
C THR A 146 -1.17 11.21 6.54
N THR A 147 -0.23 10.37 6.94
CA THR A 147 1.17 10.76 7.17
C THR A 147 1.84 11.18 5.86
N ASN A 148 1.60 10.47 4.75
CA ASN A 148 2.11 10.83 3.44
C ASN A 148 1.52 12.15 2.91
N CYS A 149 0.31 12.51 3.31
CA CYS A 149 -0.28 13.81 3.01
C CYS A 149 0.36 14.92 3.86
N LEU A 150 0.44 14.71 5.19
CA LEU A 150 0.86 15.74 6.14
C LEU A 150 2.36 16.01 6.13
N ALA A 151 3.20 14.97 6.06
CA ALA A 151 4.64 15.12 6.25
C ALA A 151 5.33 16.02 5.22
N PRO A 152 5.05 15.92 3.91
CA PRO A 152 5.64 16.84 2.92
C PRO A 152 5.28 18.31 3.19
N MET A 153 4.01 18.58 3.51
CA MET A 153 3.55 19.94 3.82
C MET A 153 4.18 20.48 5.10
N ALA A 154 4.17 19.68 6.17
CA ALA A 154 4.78 20.07 7.43
C ALA A 154 6.31 20.25 7.31
N ASN A 155 6.99 19.39 6.54
CA ASN A 155 8.42 19.51 6.28
C ASN A 155 8.77 20.80 5.51
N ALA A 156 7.99 21.14 4.49
CA ALA A 156 8.18 22.36 3.74
C ALA A 156 7.99 23.61 4.63
N LEU A 157 6.93 23.62 5.44
CA LEU A 157 6.66 24.69 6.37
C LEU A 157 7.75 24.78 7.45
N ASN A 158 8.16 23.65 8.03
CA ASN A 158 9.21 23.62 9.06
C ASN A 158 10.57 24.09 8.54
N LYS A 159 10.89 23.84 7.27
CA LYS A 159 12.10 24.37 6.64
C LYS A 159 12.05 25.87 6.40
N TYR A 160 10.86 26.40 6.15
CA TYR A 160 10.66 27.84 5.96
C TYR A 160 10.60 28.61 7.28
N ALA A 161 9.85 28.09 8.24
CA ALA A 161 9.70 28.66 9.58
C ALA A 161 9.46 27.51 10.56
N SER A 162 10.35 27.34 11.55
CA SER A 162 10.30 26.22 12.50
C SER A 162 8.97 26.16 13.24
N ILE A 163 8.31 25.00 13.14
CA ILE A 163 7.05 24.75 13.82
C ILE A 163 7.33 24.48 15.31
N GLN A 164 6.74 25.31 16.18
CA GLN A 164 6.87 25.14 17.63
C GLN A 164 5.79 24.21 18.19
N SER A 165 4.59 24.32 17.68
CA SER A 165 3.45 23.47 18.04
C SER A 165 2.36 23.57 16.97
N GLY A 166 1.45 22.59 16.95
CA GLY A 166 0.37 22.58 15.99
C GLY A 166 -0.77 21.66 16.39
N ILE A 167 -1.95 21.93 15.87
CA ILE A 167 -3.10 21.06 15.93
C ILE A 167 -3.41 20.61 14.50
N MET A 168 -3.60 19.32 14.31
CA MET A 168 -3.95 18.74 13.01
C MET A 168 -5.40 18.29 13.01
N SER A 169 -6.16 18.76 12.03
CA SER A 169 -7.47 18.24 11.68
C SER A 169 -7.42 17.72 10.24
N THR A 170 -7.95 16.55 10.00
CA THR A 170 -8.03 15.97 8.65
C THR A 170 -9.46 15.68 8.26
N ILE A 171 -9.81 16.02 7.03
CA ILE A 171 -11.06 15.64 6.39
C ILE A 171 -10.69 14.60 5.34
N HIS A 172 -11.03 13.35 5.62
CA HIS A 172 -10.57 12.20 4.85
C HIS A 172 -11.74 11.54 4.12
N ALA A 173 -11.55 11.22 2.85
CA ALA A 173 -12.50 10.35 2.15
C ALA A 173 -12.63 9.01 2.88
N TYR A 174 -13.83 8.44 2.92
CA TYR A 174 -14.00 7.10 3.47
C TYR A 174 -13.27 6.06 2.60
N THR A 175 -12.80 4.99 3.22
CA THR A 175 -12.00 3.94 2.59
C THR A 175 -12.64 2.58 2.84
N GLY A 176 -12.11 1.52 2.23
CA GLY A 176 -12.59 0.15 2.43
C GLY A 176 -12.47 -0.38 3.88
N ASP A 177 -11.89 0.38 4.80
CA ASP A 177 -11.91 0.09 6.23
C ASP A 177 -13.28 0.43 6.88
N GLN A 178 -14.09 1.27 6.25
CA GLN A 178 -15.44 1.61 6.68
C GLN A 178 -16.47 0.72 6.00
N MET A 179 -17.69 0.67 6.57
CA MET A 179 -18.76 -0.13 6.00
C MET A 179 -19.47 0.61 4.86
N ILE A 180 -19.93 -0.11 3.85
CA ILE A 180 -20.82 0.44 2.81
C ILE A 180 -22.20 0.75 3.43
N LEU A 181 -22.78 -0.22 4.14
CA LEU A 181 -23.95 -0.08 4.99
C LEU A 181 -23.56 -0.33 6.45
N ASP A 182 -24.45 -0.01 7.39
CA ASP A 182 -24.24 -0.36 8.80
C ASP A 182 -24.01 -1.87 8.94
N GLY A 183 -22.95 -2.25 9.63
CA GLY A 183 -22.60 -3.65 9.79
C GLY A 183 -21.41 -3.88 10.73
N PRO A 184 -21.12 -5.14 11.09
CA PRO A 184 -20.02 -5.47 12.00
C PRO A 184 -18.68 -5.00 11.45
N HIS A 185 -17.95 -4.19 12.22
CA HIS A 185 -16.60 -3.78 11.84
C HIS A 185 -15.56 -4.80 12.31
N ARG A 186 -14.57 -5.12 11.45
CA ARG A 186 -13.55 -6.16 11.69
C ARG A 186 -12.77 -5.99 13.00
N LYS A 187 -12.57 -4.73 13.42
CA LYS A 187 -11.83 -4.36 14.64
C LYS A 187 -12.75 -3.93 15.77
N GLY A 188 -14.07 -4.09 15.64
CA GLY A 188 -15.05 -3.72 16.66
C GLY A 188 -15.23 -2.20 16.86
N ASP A 189 -14.77 -1.36 15.95
CA ASP A 189 -14.99 0.09 16.05
C ASP A 189 -16.43 0.42 15.64
N LEU A 190 -17.25 0.78 16.62
CA LEU A 190 -18.67 1.08 16.44
C LEU A 190 -18.91 2.32 15.56
N ARG A 191 -17.98 3.27 15.52
CA ARG A 191 -18.10 4.46 14.65
C ARG A 191 -17.85 4.08 13.20
N ARG A 192 -16.86 3.24 12.93
CA ARG A 192 -16.56 2.72 11.59
C ARG A 192 -17.56 1.67 11.11
N ALA A 193 -18.42 1.19 12.00
CA ALA A 193 -19.49 0.25 11.69
C ALA A 193 -20.70 0.90 10.98
N ARG A 194 -20.61 2.17 10.61
CA ARG A 194 -21.65 2.95 9.94
C ARG A 194 -21.39 3.10 8.46
N ALA A 195 -22.48 3.31 7.70
CA ALA A 195 -22.42 3.54 6.25
C ALA A 195 -21.54 4.74 5.91
N GLY A 196 -20.40 4.50 5.28
CA GLY A 196 -19.39 5.52 5.01
C GLY A 196 -19.89 6.66 4.12
N ALA A 197 -20.71 6.34 3.12
CA ALA A 197 -21.26 7.33 2.19
C ALA A 197 -22.34 8.25 2.80
N ALA A 198 -22.96 7.82 3.89
CA ALA A 198 -24.09 8.53 4.52
C ALA A 198 -23.73 9.21 5.86
N ASN A 199 -22.49 9.04 6.33
CA ASN A 199 -22.07 9.52 7.64
C ASN A 199 -20.70 10.21 7.59
N ILE A 200 -20.56 11.27 8.38
CA ILE A 200 -19.24 11.80 8.76
C ILE A 200 -18.81 11.04 10.03
N VAL A 201 -17.84 10.14 9.86
CA VAL A 201 -17.40 9.23 10.93
C VAL A 201 -16.18 9.80 11.63
N PRO A 202 -16.25 10.20 12.92
CA PRO A 202 -15.09 10.63 13.68
C PRO A 202 -14.10 9.46 13.86
N ASN A 203 -12.87 9.67 13.46
CA ASN A 203 -11.81 8.67 13.53
C ASN A 203 -10.58 9.19 14.25
N SER A 204 -9.83 8.26 14.84
CA SER A 204 -8.48 8.54 15.31
C SER A 204 -7.46 8.37 14.19
N THR A 205 -6.37 9.13 14.26
CA THR A 205 -5.22 8.95 13.36
C THR A 205 -3.93 9.00 14.16
N GLY A 206 -2.96 8.19 13.77
CA GLY A 206 -1.59 8.23 14.30
C GLY A 206 -0.69 9.24 13.59
N ALA A 207 -1.18 9.97 12.59
CA ALA A 207 -0.36 10.80 11.73
C ALA A 207 0.40 11.91 12.49
N ALA A 208 -0.24 12.55 13.47
CA ALA A 208 0.43 13.58 14.28
C ALA A 208 1.64 13.01 15.07
N LYS A 209 1.53 11.78 15.59
CA LYS A 209 2.65 11.10 16.27
C LYS A 209 3.72 10.66 15.26
N ALA A 210 3.31 10.23 14.07
CA ALA A 210 4.21 9.77 13.04
C ALA A 210 5.07 10.89 12.44
N ILE A 211 4.64 12.15 12.51
CA ILE A 211 5.43 13.30 12.03
C ILE A 211 6.79 13.35 12.72
N GLY A 212 6.85 13.15 14.02
CA GLY A 212 8.12 13.12 14.78
C GLY A 212 9.05 11.94 14.44
N LEU A 213 8.56 10.92 13.69
CA LEU A 213 9.38 9.82 13.20
C LEU A 213 9.99 10.11 11.82
N VAL A 214 9.41 11.04 11.08
CA VAL A 214 9.79 11.31 9.67
C VAL A 214 10.36 12.70 9.45
N ILE A 215 10.01 13.68 10.29
CA ILE A 215 10.63 15.02 10.28
C ILE A 215 11.50 15.12 11.53
N PRO A 216 12.82 15.25 11.36
CA PRO A 216 13.76 15.38 12.46
C PRO A 216 13.62 16.69 13.24
#